data_8f8907a5719a2caee0a8b73e44478b3b
#
_entry.id   8f8907a5719a2caee0a8b73e44478b3b
#
_cell.length_a   1.000
_cell.length_b   1.000
_cell.length_c   1.000
_cell.angle_alpha   90.00
_cell.angle_beta   90.00
_cell.angle_gamma   90.00
#
_symmetry.space_group_name_H-M   'P 1'
#
loop_
_entity.id
_entity.type
_entity.pdbx_description
1 polymer ?
#
loop_
_entity_poly.entity_id
_entity_poly.type
_entity_poly.pdbx_seq_one_letter_code
_entity_poly.pdbx_strand_id
1 'polypeptide(L)'
;TTSTYDTGLLNLLNEKFYENFNIRVQVLSLGTGQAIRTAKDGNAEILLVHHKPSEVEFMNNGFGVERHEIMYNDYVLVGPKNDQNGCKSVKQKLEEIYNKKSLFISRGDDSGTHRKELEMWSLANIKIDKNKKWYLSVGQGMGSTLLISNEKNAYTLSDRSTWIAFNNRDNLKIVCEDFPPLFNQYGIILVNPRLNKNLNFKNAKKYIDWFKTNEVKELINNFRAKGKQLFYYNYN
;
A
#
# COMPACT_ATOMS: atom_id res chain seq x y z
N THR A 1 4.37 -6.13 -0.16
CA THR A 1 2.96 -5.66 -0.22
C THR A 1 2.31 -6.03 -1.56
N THR A 2 0.99 -6.22 -1.59
CA THR A 2 0.26 -6.68 -2.78
C THR A 2 0.32 -5.68 -3.95
N SER A 3 0.19 -4.39 -3.70
CA SER A 3 0.11 -3.36 -4.75
C SER A 3 1.33 -3.31 -5.68
N THR A 4 2.54 -3.49 -5.16
CA THR A 4 3.76 -3.50 -5.97
C THR A 4 3.93 -4.78 -6.81
N TYR A 5 3.36 -5.89 -6.34
CA TYR A 5 3.30 -7.15 -7.08
C TYR A 5 2.22 -7.11 -8.16
N ASP A 6 1.01 -6.71 -7.78
CA ASP A 6 -0.15 -6.69 -8.67
C ASP A 6 0.01 -5.71 -9.85
N THR A 7 0.78 -4.63 -9.66
CA THR A 7 1.12 -3.68 -10.74
C THR A 7 2.24 -4.17 -11.66
N GLY A 8 2.97 -5.23 -11.29
CA GLY A 8 4.10 -5.76 -12.05
C GLY A 8 5.46 -5.11 -11.75
N LEU A 9 5.52 -4.06 -10.89
CA LEU A 9 6.80 -3.41 -10.57
C LEU A 9 7.80 -4.37 -9.94
N LEU A 10 7.36 -5.19 -8.95
CA LEU A 10 8.27 -6.16 -8.32
C LEU A 10 8.77 -7.22 -9.30
N ASN A 11 7.97 -7.62 -10.28
CA ASN A 11 8.40 -8.58 -11.29
C ASN A 11 9.54 -7.96 -12.11
N LEU A 12 9.38 -6.73 -12.60
CA LEU A 12 10.42 -6.00 -13.34
C LEU A 12 11.72 -5.88 -12.52
N LEU A 13 11.62 -5.45 -11.26
CA LEU A 13 12.79 -5.30 -10.39
C LEU A 13 13.47 -6.64 -10.11
N ASN A 14 12.72 -7.69 -9.83
CA ASN A 14 13.27 -9.01 -9.51
C ASN A 14 13.92 -9.69 -10.73
N GLU A 15 13.35 -9.53 -11.92
CA GLU A 15 13.95 -9.99 -13.17
C GLU A 15 15.28 -9.28 -13.40
N LYS A 16 15.33 -7.97 -13.23
CA LYS A 16 16.57 -7.20 -13.40
C LYS A 16 17.63 -7.56 -12.37
N PHE A 17 17.22 -7.76 -11.11
CA PHE A 17 18.12 -8.24 -10.07
C PHE A 17 18.70 -9.63 -10.40
N TYR A 18 17.85 -10.53 -10.91
CA TYR A 18 18.30 -11.85 -11.34
C TYR A 18 19.31 -11.78 -12.50
N GLU A 19 19.05 -10.94 -13.51
CA GLU A 19 20.00 -10.71 -14.62
C GLU A 19 21.37 -10.24 -14.11
N ASN A 20 21.39 -9.31 -13.15
CA ASN A 20 22.64 -8.72 -12.65
C ASN A 20 23.42 -9.66 -11.72
N PHE A 21 22.72 -10.48 -10.93
CA PHE A 21 23.34 -11.18 -9.80
C PHE A 21 23.13 -12.69 -9.77
N ASN A 22 22.33 -13.24 -10.68
CA ASN A 22 21.91 -14.65 -10.70
C ASN A 22 21.30 -15.12 -9.36
N ILE A 23 20.58 -14.23 -8.67
CA ILE A 23 19.87 -14.49 -7.42
C ILE A 23 18.37 -14.35 -7.66
N ARG A 24 17.61 -15.41 -7.40
CA ARG A 24 16.15 -15.39 -7.51
C ARG A 24 15.51 -14.84 -6.24
N VAL A 25 14.54 -13.94 -6.40
CA VAL A 25 13.73 -13.39 -5.32
C VAL A 25 12.36 -14.04 -5.38
N GLN A 26 11.99 -14.74 -4.31
CA GLN A 26 10.65 -15.29 -4.13
C GLN A 26 9.76 -14.26 -3.43
N VAL A 27 8.64 -13.90 -4.03
CA VAL A 27 7.71 -12.90 -3.48
C VAL A 27 6.57 -13.59 -2.75
N LEU A 28 6.38 -13.22 -1.48
CA LEU A 28 5.16 -13.50 -0.72
C LEU A 28 4.26 -12.26 -0.79
N SER A 29 3.28 -12.27 -1.69
CA SER A 29 2.35 -11.14 -1.88
C SER A 29 1.29 -11.14 -0.79
N LEU A 30 1.53 -10.33 0.25
CA LEU A 30 0.73 -10.29 1.47
C LEU A 30 0.34 -8.84 1.82
N GLY A 31 -0.77 -8.64 2.52
CA GLY A 31 -1.09 -7.35 3.13
C GLY A 31 -0.09 -7.01 4.25
N THR A 32 0.10 -5.71 4.55
CA THR A 32 1.13 -5.22 5.48
C THR A 32 1.14 -5.95 6.82
N GLY A 33 -0.02 -6.15 7.45
CA GLY A 33 -0.10 -6.84 8.75
C GLY A 33 0.36 -8.29 8.68
N GLN A 34 -0.05 -9.03 7.65
CA GLN A 34 0.37 -10.42 7.45
C GLN A 34 1.86 -10.52 7.07
N ALA A 35 2.36 -9.62 6.21
CA ALA A 35 3.77 -9.55 5.85
C ALA A 35 4.67 -9.33 7.07
N ILE A 36 4.26 -8.41 7.97
CA ILE A 36 4.97 -8.16 9.23
C ILE A 36 4.98 -9.40 10.12
N ARG A 37 3.85 -10.11 10.27
CA ARG A 37 3.80 -11.35 11.05
C ARG A 37 4.73 -12.42 10.47
N THR A 38 4.68 -12.65 9.16
CA THR A 38 5.57 -13.58 8.46
C THR A 38 7.04 -13.28 8.69
N ALA A 39 7.42 -11.99 8.65
CA ALA A 39 8.79 -11.57 8.90
C ALA A 39 9.19 -11.71 10.39
N LYS A 40 8.30 -11.43 11.34
CA LYS A 40 8.53 -11.67 12.78
C LYS A 40 8.80 -13.15 13.08
N ASP A 41 8.13 -14.04 12.37
CA ASP A 41 8.31 -15.49 12.50
C ASP A 41 9.58 -16.02 11.82
N GLY A 42 10.41 -15.11 11.22
CA GLY A 42 11.64 -15.47 10.53
C GLY A 42 11.43 -16.22 9.21
N ASN A 43 10.29 -16.01 8.54
CA ASN A 43 9.93 -16.65 7.28
C ASN A 43 10.10 -15.73 6.05
N ALA A 44 10.84 -14.64 6.20
CA ALA A 44 11.23 -13.74 5.12
C ALA A 44 12.53 -13.01 5.47
N GLU A 45 13.39 -12.78 4.48
CA GLU A 45 14.63 -12.02 4.63
C GLU A 45 14.41 -10.52 4.50
N ILE A 46 13.41 -10.14 3.71
CA ILE A 46 13.11 -8.73 3.38
C ILE A 46 11.63 -8.48 3.57
N LEU A 47 11.31 -7.35 4.17
CA LEU A 47 9.96 -6.84 4.30
C LEU A 47 9.83 -5.56 3.48
N LEU A 48 8.93 -5.56 2.48
CA LEU A 48 8.61 -4.40 1.66
C LEU A 48 7.14 -4.04 1.88
N VAL A 49 6.89 -2.93 2.59
CA VAL A 49 5.56 -2.51 3.06
C VAL A 49 5.40 -0.99 2.97
N HIS A 50 4.23 -0.47 3.34
CA HIS A 50 3.90 0.94 3.23
C HIS A 50 3.06 1.46 4.41
N HIS A 51 3.46 1.11 5.63
CA HIS A 51 2.86 1.67 6.85
C HIS A 51 3.94 2.00 7.87
N LYS A 52 4.49 3.22 7.77
CA LYS A 52 5.64 3.69 8.55
C LYS A 52 5.53 3.42 10.07
N PRO A 53 4.38 3.65 10.75
CA PRO A 53 4.28 3.35 12.18
C PRO A 53 4.58 1.88 12.51
N SER A 54 4.05 0.93 11.72
CA SER A 54 4.30 -0.51 11.94
C SER A 54 5.73 -0.92 11.57
N GLU A 55 6.33 -0.25 10.60
CA GLU A 55 7.73 -0.46 10.21
C GLU A 55 8.68 -0.02 11.34
N VAL A 56 8.42 1.15 11.93
CA VAL A 56 9.18 1.67 13.06
C VAL A 56 9.01 0.77 14.29
N GLU A 57 7.79 0.32 14.58
CA GLU A 57 7.54 -0.65 15.66
C GLU A 57 8.32 -1.96 15.43
N PHE A 58 8.35 -2.48 14.19
CA PHE A 58 9.11 -3.67 13.83
C PHE A 58 10.61 -3.50 14.10
N MET A 59 11.17 -2.34 13.74
CA MET A 59 12.57 -1.98 14.00
C MET A 59 12.86 -1.85 15.50
N ASN A 60 12.02 -1.11 16.25
CA ASN A 60 12.21 -0.88 17.68
C ASN A 60 12.15 -2.17 18.51
N ASN A 61 11.41 -3.17 18.05
CA ASN A 61 11.35 -4.49 18.68
C ASN A 61 12.49 -5.44 18.23
N GLY A 62 13.48 -4.93 17.46
CA GLY A 62 14.66 -5.69 17.05
C GLY A 62 14.42 -6.76 15.97
N PHE A 63 13.26 -6.75 15.31
CA PHE A 63 12.95 -7.68 14.22
C PHE A 63 13.62 -7.32 12.90
N GLY A 64 14.02 -6.06 12.71
CA GLY A 64 14.76 -5.57 11.55
C GLY A 64 16.11 -4.99 11.94
N VAL A 65 17.07 -4.97 10.99
CA VAL A 65 18.42 -4.40 11.19
C VAL A 65 18.67 -3.14 10.35
N GLU A 66 18.00 -3.00 9.23
CA GLU A 66 18.05 -1.80 8.36
C GLU A 66 16.65 -1.50 7.86
N ARG A 67 16.30 -0.21 7.76
CA ARG A 67 15.08 0.28 7.14
C ARG A 67 15.37 1.49 6.27
N HIS A 68 14.86 1.47 5.04
CA HIS A 68 14.99 2.57 4.10
C HIS A 68 13.63 2.92 3.48
N GLU A 69 13.41 4.19 3.23
CA GLU A 69 12.36 4.65 2.34
C GLU A 69 12.85 4.51 0.89
N ILE A 70 12.07 3.93 0.01
CA ILE A 70 12.55 3.58 -1.34
C ILE A 70 11.80 4.25 -2.47
N MET A 71 10.51 4.44 -2.29
CA MET A 71 9.61 5.06 -3.26
C MET A 71 8.31 5.47 -2.60
N TYR A 72 7.56 6.31 -3.27
CA TYR A 72 6.21 6.68 -2.83
C TYR A 72 5.22 6.68 -4.00
N ASN A 73 3.95 6.61 -3.65
CA ASN A 73 2.81 7.03 -4.45
C ASN A 73 1.78 7.69 -3.52
N ASP A 74 0.52 7.72 -3.91
CA ASP A 74 -0.54 8.26 -3.08
C ASP A 74 -1.75 7.32 -2.98
N TYR A 75 -2.59 7.63 -2.02
CA TYR A 75 -3.94 7.10 -1.94
C TYR A 75 -4.91 8.07 -2.60
N VAL A 76 -6.03 7.54 -3.02
CA VAL A 76 -7.16 8.29 -3.56
C VAL A 76 -8.44 7.87 -2.86
N LEU A 77 -9.28 8.83 -2.53
CA LEU A 77 -10.64 8.52 -2.12
C LEU A 77 -11.49 8.37 -3.37
N VAL A 78 -12.06 7.21 -3.53
CA VAL A 78 -12.92 6.84 -4.64
C VAL A 78 -14.38 6.87 -4.19
N GLY A 79 -15.29 7.28 -5.04
CA GLY A 79 -16.70 7.32 -4.73
C GLY A 79 -17.58 7.42 -5.97
N PRO A 80 -18.89 7.55 -5.79
CA PRO A 80 -19.88 7.58 -6.87
C PRO A 80 -19.59 8.65 -7.93
N LYS A 81 -19.78 8.33 -9.22
CA LYS A 81 -19.64 9.31 -10.31
C LYS A 81 -20.57 10.51 -10.18
N ASN A 82 -21.73 10.31 -9.59
CA ASN A 82 -22.73 11.37 -9.35
C ASN A 82 -22.42 12.22 -8.12
N ASP A 83 -21.35 11.98 -7.38
CA ASP A 83 -20.87 12.90 -6.35
C ASP A 83 -20.47 14.23 -7.00
N GLN A 84 -21.27 15.27 -6.78
CA GLN A 84 -21.05 16.61 -7.33
C GLN A 84 -20.27 17.53 -6.38
N ASN A 85 -20.04 17.08 -5.13
CA ASN A 85 -19.34 17.87 -4.14
C ASN A 85 -17.83 17.76 -4.39
N GLY A 86 -17.19 18.89 -4.61
CA GLY A 86 -15.73 18.93 -4.73
C GLY A 86 -15.04 18.43 -3.46
N CYS A 87 -13.75 18.16 -3.55
CA CYS A 87 -12.89 17.85 -2.41
C CYS A 87 -12.01 19.05 -2.09
N LYS A 88 -12.20 19.68 -0.94
CA LYS A 88 -11.28 20.68 -0.39
C LYS A 88 -10.18 20.02 0.44
N SER A 89 -10.52 18.93 1.14
CA SER A 89 -9.59 18.07 1.85
C SER A 89 -10.23 16.71 2.10
N VAL A 90 -9.41 15.66 2.27
CA VAL A 90 -9.90 14.32 2.61
C VAL A 90 -10.65 14.33 3.93
N LYS A 91 -10.21 15.13 4.91
CA LYS A 91 -10.88 15.30 6.20
C LYS A 91 -12.33 15.74 6.01
N GLN A 92 -12.55 16.85 5.30
CA GLN A 92 -13.89 17.39 5.07
C GLN A 92 -14.77 16.42 4.26
N LYS A 93 -14.18 15.72 3.29
CA LYS A 93 -14.93 14.72 2.52
C LYS A 93 -15.37 13.53 3.37
N LEU A 94 -14.53 13.06 4.29
CA LEU A 94 -14.89 12.01 5.23
C LEU A 94 -15.95 12.48 6.25
N GLU A 95 -15.87 13.72 6.71
CA GLU A 95 -16.92 14.31 7.56
C GLU A 95 -18.28 14.37 6.82
N GLU A 96 -18.27 14.74 5.54
CA GLU A 96 -19.46 14.72 4.69
C GLU A 96 -20.07 13.31 4.56
N ILE A 97 -19.22 12.31 4.22
CA ILE A 97 -19.64 10.90 4.12
C ILE A 97 -20.25 10.41 5.44
N TYR A 98 -19.60 10.73 6.56
CA TYR A 98 -20.08 10.36 7.89
C TYR A 98 -21.40 11.01 8.23
N ASN A 99 -21.56 12.31 8.01
CA ASN A 99 -22.78 13.06 8.36
C ASN A 99 -23.98 12.61 7.52
N LYS A 100 -23.76 12.36 6.22
CA LYS A 100 -24.80 11.85 5.31
C LYS A 100 -25.06 10.35 5.45
N LYS A 101 -24.25 9.63 6.25
CA LYS A 101 -24.28 8.15 6.34
C LYS A 101 -24.18 7.49 4.95
N SER A 102 -23.41 8.11 4.04
CA SER A 102 -23.16 7.57 2.71
C SER A 102 -22.38 6.26 2.83
N LEU A 103 -22.73 5.26 2.01
CA LEU A 103 -22.11 3.94 2.10
C LEU A 103 -20.61 4.02 1.84
N PHE A 104 -19.83 3.48 2.76
CA PHE A 104 -18.39 3.37 2.68
C PHE A 104 -17.98 1.89 2.79
N ILE A 105 -17.18 1.43 1.85
CA ILE A 105 -16.62 0.08 1.83
C ILE A 105 -15.18 0.13 2.31
N SER A 106 -14.93 -0.50 3.44
CA SER A 106 -13.57 -0.68 3.98
C SER A 106 -12.99 -2.02 3.58
N ARG A 107 -11.70 -2.06 3.28
CA ARG A 107 -11.00 -3.33 3.10
C ARG A 107 -11.13 -4.24 4.32
N GLY A 108 -10.94 -3.70 5.52
CA GLY A 108 -11.13 -4.44 6.78
C GLY A 108 -10.17 -5.62 7.01
N ASP A 109 -9.04 -5.68 6.29
CA ASP A 109 -8.13 -6.84 6.20
C ASP A 109 -6.74 -6.61 6.85
N ASP A 110 -6.61 -5.57 7.65
CA ASP A 110 -5.33 -5.16 8.29
C ASP A 110 -4.20 -4.84 7.29
N SER A 111 -4.54 -4.54 6.03
CA SER A 111 -3.58 -4.08 5.02
C SER A 111 -3.12 -2.65 5.28
N GLY A 112 -2.08 -2.21 4.55
CA GLY A 112 -1.62 -0.81 4.58
C GLY A 112 -2.71 0.18 4.20
N THR A 113 -3.55 -0.15 3.20
CA THR A 113 -4.70 0.67 2.79
C THR A 113 -5.75 0.74 3.90
N HIS A 114 -6.08 -0.38 4.56
CA HIS A 114 -7.02 -0.37 5.68
C HIS A 114 -6.49 0.46 6.86
N ARG A 115 -5.21 0.33 7.20
CA ARG A 115 -4.58 1.14 8.26
C ARG A 115 -4.60 2.63 7.91
N LYS A 116 -4.30 2.97 6.64
CA LYS A 116 -4.37 4.35 6.16
C LYS A 116 -5.79 4.91 6.20
N GLU A 117 -6.79 4.11 5.84
CA GLU A 117 -8.20 4.47 5.96
C GLU A 117 -8.56 4.84 7.41
N LEU A 118 -8.19 3.99 8.38
CA LEU A 118 -8.45 4.27 9.80
C LEU A 118 -7.72 5.52 10.30
N GLU A 119 -6.49 5.76 9.81
CA GLU A 119 -5.75 7.00 10.07
C GLU A 119 -6.51 8.23 9.56
N MET A 120 -7.08 8.15 8.35
CA MET A 120 -7.85 9.26 7.76
C MET A 120 -9.15 9.51 8.51
N TRP A 121 -9.87 8.48 8.96
CA TRP A 121 -11.04 8.63 9.83
C TRP A 121 -10.64 9.29 11.17
N SER A 122 -9.50 8.89 11.75
CA SER A 122 -8.98 9.52 12.97
C SER A 122 -8.61 11.00 12.75
N LEU A 123 -8.00 11.33 11.61
CA LEU A 123 -7.71 12.72 11.21
C LEU A 123 -9.00 13.58 11.13
N ALA A 124 -10.10 12.97 10.72
CA ALA A 124 -11.42 13.61 10.72
C ALA A 124 -12.09 13.64 12.11
N ASN A 125 -11.43 13.18 13.17
CA ASN A 125 -11.97 12.99 14.51
C ASN A 125 -13.22 12.09 14.55
N ILE A 126 -13.31 11.11 13.65
CA ILE A 126 -14.41 10.17 13.54
C ILE A 126 -13.95 8.80 14.01
N LYS A 127 -14.55 8.31 15.08
CA LYS A 127 -14.37 6.93 15.53
C LYS A 127 -15.34 6.02 14.77
N ILE A 128 -14.80 5.12 13.98
CA ILE A 128 -15.58 4.16 13.21
C ILE A 128 -16.19 3.10 14.13
N ASP A 129 -17.50 2.90 14.02
CA ASP A 129 -18.21 1.76 14.56
C ASP A 129 -18.54 0.79 13.42
N LYS A 130 -17.90 -0.36 13.43
CA LYS A 130 -18.03 -1.40 12.37
C LYS A 130 -19.45 -2.01 12.30
N ASN A 131 -20.31 -1.77 13.30
CA ASN A 131 -21.69 -2.26 13.31
C ASN A 131 -22.66 -1.33 12.56
N LYS A 132 -22.19 -0.21 12.05
CA LYS A 132 -23.06 0.74 11.34
C LYS A 132 -23.31 0.30 9.89
N LYS A 133 -24.57 0.36 9.46
CA LYS A 133 -24.99 -0.06 8.11
C LYS A 133 -24.33 0.72 6.96
N TRP A 134 -23.87 1.94 7.22
CA TRP A 134 -23.20 2.78 6.22
C TRP A 134 -21.69 2.48 6.07
N TYR A 135 -21.10 1.71 6.99
CA TYR A 135 -19.69 1.32 6.97
C TYR A 135 -19.59 -0.20 6.89
N LEU A 136 -19.20 -0.70 5.73
CA LEU A 136 -19.13 -2.13 5.45
C LEU A 136 -17.67 -2.59 5.33
N SER A 137 -17.22 -3.37 6.30
CA SER A 137 -15.89 -4.00 6.28
C SER A 137 -15.98 -5.35 5.56
N VAL A 138 -15.26 -5.50 4.42
CA VAL A 138 -15.42 -6.67 3.55
C VAL A 138 -14.37 -7.75 3.76
N GLY A 139 -13.24 -7.44 4.42
CA GLY A 139 -12.17 -8.42 4.67
C GLY A 139 -11.49 -8.92 3.38
N GLN A 140 -11.48 -8.11 2.31
CA GLN A 140 -11.03 -8.50 0.98
C GLN A 140 -9.86 -7.65 0.48
N GLY A 141 -9.15 -8.13 -0.55
CA GLY A 141 -8.14 -7.36 -1.27
C GLY A 141 -8.72 -6.13 -1.97
N MET A 142 -7.85 -5.18 -2.39
CA MET A 142 -8.28 -3.89 -2.94
C MET A 142 -9.12 -4.02 -4.22
N GLY A 143 -8.77 -4.95 -5.11
CA GLY A 143 -9.54 -5.19 -6.33
C GLY A 143 -11.00 -5.60 -6.05
N SER A 144 -11.22 -6.54 -5.13
CA SER A 144 -12.56 -6.97 -4.70
C SER A 144 -13.30 -5.84 -3.98
N THR A 145 -12.59 -5.05 -3.15
CA THR A 145 -13.16 -3.89 -2.46
C THR A 145 -13.66 -2.84 -3.46
N LEU A 146 -12.88 -2.54 -4.51
CA LEU A 146 -13.28 -1.64 -5.58
C LEU A 146 -14.47 -2.17 -6.38
N LEU A 147 -14.51 -3.47 -6.66
CA LEU A 147 -15.64 -4.10 -7.36
C LEU A 147 -16.94 -3.94 -6.55
N ILE A 148 -16.91 -4.29 -5.27
CA ILE A 148 -18.05 -4.13 -4.35
C ILE A 148 -18.48 -2.66 -4.25
N SER A 149 -17.50 -1.74 -4.18
CA SER A 149 -17.79 -0.30 -4.13
C SER A 149 -18.46 0.18 -5.42
N ASN A 150 -18.02 -0.33 -6.59
CA ASN A 150 -18.63 0.00 -7.88
C ASN A 150 -20.06 -0.50 -8.00
N GLU A 151 -20.33 -1.74 -7.59
CA GLU A 151 -21.67 -2.34 -7.60
C GLU A 151 -22.63 -1.61 -6.64
N LYS A 152 -22.13 -1.19 -5.49
CA LYS A 152 -22.94 -0.54 -4.44
C LYS A 152 -22.98 1.00 -4.55
N ASN A 153 -22.29 1.58 -5.53
CA ASN A 153 -22.19 3.03 -5.68
C ASN A 153 -21.66 3.70 -4.40
N ALA A 154 -20.59 3.15 -3.83
CA ALA A 154 -20.10 3.47 -2.49
C ALA A 154 -18.71 4.13 -2.52
N TYR A 155 -18.37 4.81 -1.42
CA TYR A 155 -17.03 5.36 -1.21
C TYR A 155 -16.06 4.28 -0.73
N THR A 156 -14.78 4.43 -1.06
CA THR A 156 -13.68 3.60 -0.53
C THR A 156 -12.34 4.32 -0.68
N LEU A 157 -11.37 3.97 0.15
CA LEU A 157 -9.99 4.40 -0.02
C LEU A 157 -9.24 3.35 -0.84
N SER A 158 -8.46 3.79 -1.84
CA SER A 158 -7.58 2.93 -2.65
C SER A 158 -6.20 3.54 -2.79
N ASP A 159 -5.16 2.74 -2.92
CA ASP A 159 -3.92 3.21 -3.50
C ASP A 159 -4.15 3.54 -4.99
N ARG A 160 -3.48 4.59 -5.49
CA ARG A 160 -3.65 5.07 -6.86
C ARG A 160 -3.29 4.00 -7.89
N SER A 161 -2.28 3.18 -7.61
CA SER A 161 -1.83 2.18 -8.56
C SER A 161 -2.89 1.10 -8.80
N THR A 162 -3.53 0.60 -7.75
CA THR A 162 -4.65 -0.34 -7.87
C THR A 162 -5.84 0.32 -8.57
N TRP A 163 -6.18 1.58 -8.23
CA TRP A 163 -7.24 2.32 -8.94
C TRP A 163 -6.97 2.44 -10.44
N ILE A 164 -5.73 2.73 -10.85
CA ILE A 164 -5.37 2.84 -12.27
C ILE A 164 -5.46 1.47 -12.97
N ALA A 165 -5.04 0.40 -12.29
CA ALA A 165 -5.12 -0.96 -12.81
C ALA A 165 -6.57 -1.48 -12.93
N PHE A 166 -7.47 -1.01 -12.05
CA PHE A 166 -8.86 -1.43 -12.00
C PHE A 166 -9.65 -0.98 -13.25
N ASN A 167 -10.35 -1.91 -13.88
CA ASN A 167 -11.07 -1.65 -15.15
C ASN A 167 -12.57 -1.37 -14.94
N ASN A 168 -13.21 -2.06 -13.99
CA ASN A 168 -14.68 -2.05 -13.79
C ASN A 168 -15.10 -0.86 -12.91
N ARG A 169 -14.93 0.37 -13.41
CA ARG A 169 -15.19 1.61 -12.69
C ARG A 169 -16.29 2.48 -13.29
N ASP A 170 -17.32 1.82 -13.84
CA ASP A 170 -18.39 2.52 -14.54
C ASP A 170 -19.19 3.46 -13.66
N ASN A 171 -19.34 3.13 -12.37
CA ASN A 171 -20.07 3.92 -11.39
C ASN A 171 -19.17 4.77 -10.47
N LEU A 172 -17.86 4.63 -10.57
CA LEU A 172 -16.91 5.27 -9.66
C LEU A 172 -15.99 6.28 -10.36
N LYS A 173 -15.57 7.26 -9.58
CA LYS A 173 -14.50 8.21 -9.93
C LYS A 173 -13.63 8.50 -8.69
N ILE A 174 -12.45 9.10 -8.91
CA ILE A 174 -11.74 9.75 -7.80
C ILE A 174 -12.55 10.96 -7.37
N VAL A 175 -12.92 11.00 -6.11
CA VAL A 175 -13.69 12.11 -5.50
C VAL A 175 -12.85 13.01 -4.63
N CYS A 176 -11.66 12.53 -4.18
CA CYS A 176 -10.71 13.34 -3.44
C CYS A 176 -9.27 12.88 -3.66
N GLU A 177 -8.41 13.84 -3.95
CA GLU A 177 -6.96 13.75 -3.95
C GLU A 177 -6.46 14.83 -3.00
N ASP A 178 -5.69 14.46 -1.96
CA ASP A 178 -5.24 15.39 -0.93
C ASP A 178 -3.83 15.00 -0.48
N PHE A 179 -2.85 15.77 -0.88
CA PHE A 179 -1.45 15.46 -0.67
C PHE A 179 -0.71 16.61 0.03
N PRO A 180 -0.08 16.37 1.22
CA PRO A 180 -0.44 15.32 2.17
C PRO A 180 -1.86 15.54 2.70
N PRO A 181 -2.64 14.61 3.28
CA PRO A 181 -2.22 13.44 4.03
C PRO A 181 -2.30 12.09 3.29
N LEU A 182 -2.78 12.06 2.05
CA LEU A 182 -2.93 10.80 1.28
C LEU A 182 -1.60 10.27 0.71
N PHE A 183 -0.48 10.67 1.29
CA PHE A 183 0.85 10.19 0.94
C PHE A 183 1.04 8.72 1.32
N ASN A 184 1.68 7.95 0.43
CA ASN A 184 1.93 6.53 0.59
C ASN A 184 3.40 6.21 0.39
N GLN A 185 4.17 6.24 1.47
CA GLN A 185 5.58 5.89 1.50
C GLN A 185 5.76 4.38 1.59
N TYR A 186 6.61 3.82 0.74
CA TYR A 186 7.07 2.43 0.79
C TYR A 186 8.42 2.35 1.49
N GLY A 187 8.48 1.45 2.46
CA GLY A 187 9.71 1.09 3.16
C GLY A 187 10.18 -0.32 2.80
N ILE A 188 11.50 -0.50 2.76
CA ILE A 188 12.15 -1.80 2.68
C ILE A 188 12.97 -2.04 3.95
N ILE A 189 12.84 -3.23 4.54
CA ILE A 189 13.49 -3.60 5.80
C ILE A 189 14.26 -4.89 5.60
N LEU A 190 15.51 -4.90 6.02
CA LEU A 190 16.31 -6.11 6.18
C LEU A 190 15.93 -6.77 7.52
N VAL A 191 15.39 -7.96 7.44
CA VAL A 191 14.96 -8.73 8.62
C VAL A 191 16.18 -9.19 9.42
N ASN A 192 16.05 -9.22 10.74
CA ASN A 192 17.14 -9.60 11.63
C ASN A 192 17.47 -11.09 11.46
N PRO A 193 18.71 -11.45 11.07
CA PRO A 193 19.10 -12.85 10.84
C PRO A 193 19.08 -13.71 12.11
N ARG A 194 19.00 -13.10 13.29
CA ARG A 194 18.88 -13.83 14.57
C ARG A 194 17.52 -14.51 14.75
N LEU A 195 16.49 -14.09 13.99
CA LEU A 195 15.16 -14.69 14.07
C LEU A 195 15.14 -16.12 13.53
N ASN A 196 15.92 -16.38 12.47
CA ASN A 196 16.03 -17.70 11.89
C ASN A 196 17.40 -17.84 11.19
N LYS A 197 18.18 -18.83 11.62
CA LYS A 197 19.54 -19.10 11.08
C LYS A 197 19.56 -19.51 9.60
N ASN A 198 18.40 -19.89 9.05
CA ASN A 198 18.29 -20.27 7.64
C ASN A 198 18.06 -19.08 6.70
N LEU A 199 17.86 -17.87 7.23
CA LEU A 199 17.71 -16.65 6.41
C LEU A 199 18.99 -16.39 5.60
N ASN A 200 18.83 -16.14 4.32
CA ASN A 200 19.95 -15.79 3.44
C ASN A 200 20.27 -14.29 3.53
N PHE A 201 20.79 -13.89 4.67
CA PHE A 201 21.10 -12.49 4.99
C PHE A 201 22.02 -11.82 3.95
N LYS A 202 23.03 -12.55 3.44
CA LYS A 202 23.98 -12.01 2.45
C LYS A 202 23.27 -11.59 1.15
N ASN A 203 22.40 -12.44 0.63
CA ASN A 203 21.68 -12.14 -0.60
C ASN A 203 20.60 -11.07 -0.37
N ALA A 204 19.94 -11.09 0.79
CA ALA A 204 18.99 -10.07 1.17
C ALA A 204 19.65 -8.69 1.29
N LYS A 205 20.80 -8.60 1.95
CA LYS A 205 21.58 -7.35 2.04
C LYS A 205 21.97 -6.84 0.65
N LYS A 206 22.41 -7.74 -0.24
CA LYS A 206 22.74 -7.39 -1.63
C LYS A 206 21.55 -6.80 -2.38
N TYR A 207 20.35 -7.35 -2.15
CA TYR A 207 19.11 -6.82 -2.76
C TYR A 207 18.80 -5.40 -2.25
N ILE A 208 18.91 -5.16 -0.94
CA ILE A 208 18.71 -3.82 -0.36
C ILE A 208 19.75 -2.83 -0.87
N ASP A 209 21.01 -3.22 -0.94
CA ASP A 209 22.07 -2.34 -1.45
C ASP A 209 21.88 -2.01 -2.94
N TRP A 210 21.31 -2.92 -3.71
CA TRP A 210 20.97 -2.66 -5.11
C TRP A 210 19.87 -1.60 -5.25
N PHE A 211 18.93 -1.51 -4.30
CA PHE A 211 17.93 -0.43 -4.29
C PHE A 211 18.52 0.98 -4.19
N LYS A 212 19.78 1.13 -3.76
CA LYS A 212 20.50 2.41 -3.69
C LYS A 212 21.03 2.90 -5.05
N THR A 213 20.98 2.05 -6.06
CA THR A 213 21.63 2.32 -7.35
C THR A 213 20.78 3.21 -8.25
N ASN A 214 21.45 3.92 -9.18
CA ASN A 214 20.76 4.70 -10.22
C ASN A 214 19.92 3.81 -11.13
N GLU A 215 20.30 2.55 -11.34
CA GLU A 215 19.52 1.60 -12.13
C GLU A 215 18.11 1.41 -11.54
N VAL A 216 18.00 1.16 -10.23
CA VAL A 216 16.69 1.00 -9.57
C VAL A 216 15.90 2.31 -9.60
N LYS A 217 16.57 3.44 -9.40
CA LYS A 217 15.93 4.76 -9.52
C LYS A 217 15.30 4.93 -10.91
N GLU A 218 16.00 4.60 -11.96
CA GLU A 218 15.47 4.70 -13.34
C GLU A 218 14.35 3.70 -13.59
N LEU A 219 14.50 2.45 -13.13
CA LEU A 219 13.46 1.43 -13.27
C LEU A 219 12.14 1.87 -12.59
N ILE A 220 12.21 2.38 -11.36
CA ILE A 220 11.02 2.84 -10.63
C ILE A 220 10.41 4.09 -11.30
N ASN A 221 11.23 5.10 -11.62
CA ASN A 221 10.74 6.35 -12.19
C ASN A 221 10.22 6.20 -13.62
N ASN A 222 10.70 5.22 -14.38
CA ASN A 222 10.26 4.93 -15.74
C ASN A 222 9.14 3.89 -15.79
N PHE A 223 8.82 3.24 -14.67
CA PHE A 223 7.73 2.26 -14.62
C PHE A 223 6.38 2.92 -14.92
N ARG A 224 5.65 2.33 -15.87
CA ARG A 224 4.33 2.83 -16.30
C ARG A 224 3.33 1.69 -16.32
N ALA A 225 2.15 1.93 -15.77
CA ALA A 225 0.99 1.07 -16.01
C ALA A 225 -0.09 1.89 -16.72
N LYS A 226 -0.61 1.37 -17.81
CA LYS A 226 -1.58 2.08 -18.69
C LYS A 226 -1.10 3.50 -19.07
N GLY A 227 0.21 3.64 -19.35
CA GLY A 227 0.85 4.90 -19.74
C GLY A 227 1.08 5.91 -18.62
N LYS A 228 0.71 5.59 -17.36
CA LYS A 228 0.87 6.49 -16.22
C LYS A 228 2.00 6.04 -15.30
N GLN A 229 2.80 6.99 -14.81
CA GLN A 229 3.75 6.74 -13.73
C GLN A 229 3.00 6.42 -12.44
N LEU A 230 3.39 5.33 -11.77
CA LEU A 230 2.73 4.86 -10.55
C LEU A 230 3.56 5.04 -9.29
N PHE A 231 4.87 5.10 -9.42
CA PHE A 231 5.79 5.17 -8.29
C PHE A 231 6.87 6.22 -8.56
N TYR A 232 7.35 6.86 -7.50
CA TYR A 232 8.39 7.87 -7.51
C TYR A 232 9.48 7.46 -6.53
N TYR A 233 10.69 7.28 -7.04
CA TYR A 233 11.84 6.89 -6.23
C TYR A 233 12.27 8.04 -5.29
N ASN A 234 12.49 7.70 -4.01
CA ASN A 234 12.96 8.65 -2.99
C ASN A 234 13.82 7.96 -1.91
N TYR A 235 14.72 7.07 -2.33
CA TYR A 235 15.56 6.31 -1.39
C TYR A 235 16.24 7.25 -0.36
N ASN A 236 16.07 6.89 0.95
CA ASN A 236 16.66 7.58 2.09
C ASN A 236 16.98 6.59 3.23
#